data_6cae280cd6f2188f01f6ade6f3231ec1
#
_entry.id   6cae280cd6f2188f01f6ade6f3231ec1
#
_cell.length_a   1.000
_cell.length_b   1.000
_cell.length_c   1.000
_cell.angle_alpha   90.00
_cell.angle_beta   90.00
_cell.angle_gamma   90.00
#
_symmetry.space_group_name_H-M   'P 1'
#
loop_
_entity.id
_entity.type
_entity.pdbx_description
1 polymer ?
#
loop_
_entity_poly.entity_id
_entity_poly.type
_entity_poly.pdbx_seq_one_letter_code
_entity_poly.pdbx_strand_id
1 'polypeptide(L)'
;FIMPGMGGQVGSDIAPIVAQRAKELGIVTMALVTRPFSFEGKTRGEKADHGIEELQRYADEILVVPNDVLVSFMDKKMELKAGFQKINQFFYQKIHEKCHLLNAVGNQFVSRDEMRMILQNQEESFEDFFLKNGQ
;
A
#
# COMPACT_ATOMS: atom_id res chain seq x y z
N PHE A 1 4.22 -6.32 -6.74
CA PHE A 1 3.33 -5.53 -5.85
C PHE A 1 2.52 -6.46 -4.96
N ILE A 2 2.45 -6.16 -3.67
CA ILE A 2 1.67 -6.91 -2.66
C ILE A 2 0.64 -5.96 -2.06
N MET A 3 -0.67 -6.31 -2.14
CA MET A 3 -1.76 -5.43 -1.69
C MET A 3 -2.69 -6.13 -0.70
N PRO A 4 -2.27 -6.31 0.56
CA PRO A 4 -3.12 -6.91 1.57
C PRO A 4 -3.93 -5.88 2.37
N GLY A 5 -5.11 -6.30 2.85
CA GLY A 5 -5.77 -5.68 4.00
C GLY A 5 -5.18 -6.24 5.29
N MET A 6 -4.60 -5.38 6.12
CA MET A 6 -3.96 -5.81 7.37
C MET A 6 -4.99 -6.04 8.48
N GLY A 7 -4.60 -6.80 9.51
CA GLY A 7 -5.45 -7.15 10.66
C GLY A 7 -6.11 -8.52 10.58
N GLY A 8 -6.18 -9.11 9.39
CA GLY A 8 -6.60 -10.49 9.17
C GLY A 8 -5.42 -11.44 9.04
N GLN A 9 -5.70 -12.74 8.90
CA GLN A 9 -4.66 -13.76 8.78
C GLN A 9 -3.86 -13.63 7.49
N VAL A 10 -4.51 -13.44 6.35
CA VAL A 10 -3.82 -13.35 5.05
C VAL A 10 -2.95 -12.10 4.98
N GLY A 11 -3.48 -10.95 5.38
CA GLY A 11 -2.72 -9.70 5.31
C GLY A 11 -1.56 -9.66 6.30
N SER A 12 -1.82 -9.96 7.58
CA SER A 12 -0.81 -9.77 8.62
C SER A 12 0.18 -10.93 8.76
N ASP A 13 -0.25 -12.16 8.46
CA ASP A 13 0.59 -13.34 8.66
C ASP A 13 1.23 -13.83 7.34
N ILE A 14 0.50 -13.81 6.22
CA ILE A 14 0.95 -14.40 4.96
C ILE A 14 1.71 -13.38 4.09
N ALA A 15 1.25 -12.14 4.01
CA ALA A 15 1.90 -11.14 3.16
C ALA A 15 3.38 -10.91 3.49
N PRO A 16 3.82 -10.86 4.78
CA PRO A 16 5.24 -10.78 5.10
C PRO A 16 6.05 -11.99 4.60
N ILE A 17 5.47 -13.20 4.62
CA ILE A 17 6.13 -14.41 4.10
C ILE A 17 6.35 -14.30 2.59
N VAL A 18 5.36 -13.79 1.87
CA VAL A 18 5.48 -13.54 0.42
C VAL A 18 6.57 -12.52 0.13
N ALA A 19 6.61 -11.42 0.88
CA ALA A 19 7.64 -10.39 0.75
C ALA A 19 9.03 -10.94 1.08
N GLN A 20 9.17 -11.74 2.13
CA GLN A 20 10.41 -12.44 2.49
C GLN A 20 10.89 -13.31 1.33
N ARG A 21 10.00 -14.11 0.75
CA ARG A 21 10.36 -14.99 -0.36
C ARG A 21 10.76 -14.19 -1.60
N ALA A 22 10.06 -13.10 -1.89
CA ALA A 22 10.44 -12.20 -2.99
C ALA A 22 11.83 -11.62 -2.78
N LYS A 23 12.16 -11.19 -1.55
CA LYS A 23 13.49 -10.69 -1.19
C LYS A 23 14.58 -11.75 -1.36
N GLU A 24 14.35 -12.99 -0.91
CA GLU A 24 15.28 -14.11 -1.09
C GLU A 24 15.55 -14.41 -2.56
N LEU A 25 14.53 -14.28 -3.41
CA LEU A 25 14.66 -14.43 -4.87
C LEU A 25 15.24 -13.19 -5.56
N GLY A 26 15.51 -12.13 -4.82
CA GLY A 26 16.05 -10.90 -5.34
C GLY A 26 15.05 -10.05 -6.14
N ILE A 27 13.76 -10.22 -5.90
CA ILE A 27 12.69 -9.46 -6.53
C ILE A 27 12.46 -8.20 -5.72
N VAL A 28 12.48 -7.04 -6.38
CA VAL A 28 12.14 -5.75 -5.78
C VAL A 28 10.64 -5.71 -5.51
N THR A 29 10.25 -5.38 -4.28
CA THR A 29 8.87 -5.52 -3.80
C THR A 29 8.35 -4.20 -3.23
N MET A 30 7.18 -3.79 -3.68
CA MET A 30 6.41 -2.71 -3.09
C MET A 30 5.11 -3.25 -2.49
N ALA A 31 4.83 -2.88 -1.24
CA ALA A 31 3.59 -3.24 -0.57
C ALA A 31 2.67 -2.01 -0.44
N LEU A 32 1.41 -2.17 -0.81
CA LEU A 32 0.36 -1.17 -0.67
C LEU A 32 -0.70 -1.77 0.25
N VAL A 33 -0.78 -1.31 1.47
CA VAL A 33 -1.56 -1.96 2.52
C VAL A 33 -2.61 -1.04 3.12
N THR A 34 -3.74 -1.61 3.53
CA THR A 34 -4.71 -0.90 4.36
C THR A 34 -4.61 -1.36 5.81
N ARG A 35 -4.69 -0.41 6.73
CA ARG A 35 -4.83 -0.68 8.17
C ARG A 35 -6.31 -0.65 8.54
N PRO A 36 -6.81 -1.59 9.38
CA PRO A 36 -8.22 -1.65 9.77
C PRO A 36 -8.67 -0.37 10.48
N PHE A 37 -9.99 -0.13 10.46
CA PHE A 37 -10.58 0.94 11.26
C PHE A 37 -10.33 0.73 12.75
N SER A 38 -10.16 1.83 13.49
CA SER A 38 -9.97 1.78 14.94
C SER A 38 -11.15 1.11 15.66
N PHE A 39 -12.36 1.24 15.14
CA PHE A 39 -13.56 0.60 15.70
C PHE A 39 -13.63 -0.93 15.47
N GLU A 40 -12.76 -1.51 14.63
CA GLU A 40 -12.69 -2.97 14.46
C GLU A 40 -12.05 -3.69 15.66
N GLY A 41 -11.52 -2.94 16.60
CA GLY A 41 -11.01 -3.43 17.86
C GLY A 41 -9.48 -3.43 17.96
N LYS A 42 -9.02 -3.38 19.21
CA LYS A 42 -7.59 -3.27 19.54
C LYS A 42 -6.77 -4.45 19.02
N THR A 43 -7.24 -5.67 19.22
CA THR A 43 -6.54 -6.90 18.80
C THR A 43 -6.29 -6.92 17.29
N ARG A 44 -7.27 -6.47 16.51
CA ARG A 44 -7.14 -6.41 15.05
C ARG A 44 -6.15 -5.33 14.62
N GLY A 45 -6.15 -4.20 15.30
CA GLY A 45 -5.18 -3.12 15.09
C GLY A 45 -3.75 -3.56 15.43
N GLU A 46 -3.53 -4.18 16.59
CA GLU A 46 -2.21 -4.68 17.01
C GLU A 46 -1.68 -5.76 16.04
N LYS A 47 -2.55 -6.66 15.59
CA LYS A 47 -2.19 -7.65 14.57
C LYS A 47 -1.80 -7.00 13.25
N ALA A 48 -2.50 -5.93 12.84
CA ALA A 48 -2.15 -5.16 11.65
C ALA A 48 -0.78 -4.49 11.79
N ASP A 49 -0.53 -3.84 12.92
CA ASP A 49 0.73 -3.14 13.18
C ASP A 49 1.91 -4.11 13.18
N HIS A 50 1.78 -5.26 13.83
CA HIS A 50 2.80 -6.31 13.80
C HIS A 50 3.05 -6.83 12.36
N GLY A 51 2.00 -7.08 11.59
CA GLY A 51 2.13 -7.51 10.19
C GLY A 51 2.80 -6.46 9.31
N ILE A 52 2.52 -5.17 9.54
CA ILE A 52 3.17 -4.06 8.84
C ILE A 52 4.66 -3.99 9.21
N GLU A 53 5.01 -4.12 10.49
CA GLU A 53 6.41 -4.16 10.93
C GLU A 53 7.18 -5.32 10.29
N GLU A 54 6.60 -6.51 10.25
CA GLU A 54 7.22 -7.66 9.58
C GLU A 54 7.38 -7.42 8.07
N LEU A 55 6.36 -6.85 7.43
CA LEU A 55 6.39 -6.54 6.01
C LEU A 55 7.48 -5.51 5.65
N GLN A 56 7.70 -4.51 6.52
CA GLN A 56 8.76 -3.50 6.37
C GLN A 56 10.18 -4.08 6.37
N ARG A 57 10.39 -5.24 6.98
CA ARG A 57 11.70 -5.93 6.99
C ARG A 57 12.07 -6.50 5.62
N TYR A 58 11.08 -6.80 4.80
CA TYR A 58 11.27 -7.54 3.55
C TYR A 58 10.90 -6.75 2.30
N ALA A 59 9.90 -5.88 2.36
CA ALA A 59 9.53 -5.03 1.24
C ALA A 59 10.55 -3.88 1.06
N ASP A 60 10.83 -3.51 -0.17
CA ASP A 60 11.69 -2.37 -0.49
C ASP A 60 10.97 -1.04 -0.26
N GLU A 61 9.67 -1.02 -0.43
CA GLU A 61 8.80 0.13 -0.16
C GLU A 61 7.46 -0.35 0.38
N ILE A 62 6.89 0.42 1.30
CA ILE A 62 5.55 0.16 1.84
C ILE A 62 4.74 1.46 1.90
N LEU A 63 3.54 1.41 1.33
CA LEU A 63 2.54 2.47 1.41
C LEU A 63 1.39 1.99 2.28
N VAL A 64 1.16 2.68 3.40
CA VAL A 64 0.09 2.34 4.35
C VAL A 64 -1.02 3.36 4.25
N VAL A 65 -2.26 2.91 3.99
CA VAL A 65 -3.46 3.73 4.04
C VAL A 65 -4.33 3.23 5.20
N PRO A 66 -4.44 4.00 6.30
CA PRO A 66 -5.35 3.64 7.38
C PRO A 66 -6.80 3.87 6.92
N ASN A 67 -7.68 2.87 7.14
CA ASN A 67 -9.09 3.00 6.80
C ASN A 67 -9.78 4.17 7.53
N ASP A 68 -9.26 4.55 8.70
CA ASP A 68 -9.76 5.69 9.48
C ASP A 68 -9.74 7.02 8.71
N VAL A 69 -8.85 7.15 7.72
CA VAL A 69 -8.83 8.33 6.83
C VAL A 69 -10.18 8.50 6.12
N LEU A 70 -10.85 7.41 5.75
CA LEU A 70 -12.17 7.47 5.13
C LEU A 70 -13.20 8.13 6.04
N VAL A 71 -13.12 7.90 7.36
CA VAL A 71 -14.05 8.49 8.33
C VAL A 71 -13.96 10.02 8.33
N SER A 72 -12.75 10.55 8.13
CA SER A 72 -12.51 12.00 8.08
C SER A 72 -13.09 12.67 6.83
N PHE A 73 -13.22 11.92 5.74
CA PHE A 73 -13.70 12.41 4.44
C PHE A 73 -15.15 11.98 4.12
N MET A 74 -15.70 11.06 4.92
CA MET A 74 -17.10 10.63 4.73
C MET A 74 -18.05 11.71 5.24
N ASP A 75 -18.61 12.47 4.31
CA ASP A 75 -19.83 13.18 4.56
C ASP A 75 -20.96 12.15 4.73
N LYS A 76 -22.02 12.49 5.49
CA LYS A 76 -23.16 11.60 5.82
C LYS A 76 -23.84 10.91 4.61
N LYS A 77 -23.38 11.22 3.40
CA LYS A 77 -23.90 10.74 2.11
C LYS A 77 -22.97 9.77 1.36
N MET A 78 -21.71 9.62 1.79
CA MET A 78 -20.80 8.68 1.11
C MET A 78 -20.92 7.30 1.74
N GLU A 79 -21.29 6.31 0.95
CA GLU A 79 -21.28 4.92 1.38
C GLU A 79 -19.84 4.43 1.59
N LEU A 80 -19.63 3.59 2.58
CA LEU A 80 -18.33 2.97 2.89
C LEU A 80 -17.69 2.27 1.67
N LYS A 81 -18.53 1.67 0.83
CA LYS A 81 -18.12 1.07 -0.44
C LYS A 81 -17.43 2.06 -1.37
N ALA A 82 -17.97 3.27 -1.48
CA ALA A 82 -17.35 4.33 -2.30
C ALA A 82 -15.99 4.77 -1.72
N GLY A 83 -15.86 4.80 -0.39
CA GLY A 83 -14.58 5.06 0.28
C GLY A 83 -13.52 4.02 -0.09
N PHE A 84 -13.83 2.73 -0.02
CA PHE A 84 -12.92 1.66 -0.43
C PHE A 84 -12.57 1.72 -1.93
N GLN A 85 -13.51 2.12 -2.78
CA GLN A 85 -13.23 2.33 -4.20
C GLN A 85 -12.19 3.45 -4.40
N LYS A 86 -12.20 4.49 -3.58
CA LYS A 86 -11.19 5.56 -3.62
C LYS A 86 -9.80 5.06 -3.21
N ILE A 87 -9.70 4.23 -2.19
CA ILE A 87 -8.42 3.58 -1.83
C ILE A 87 -7.91 2.72 -2.98
N ASN A 88 -8.77 1.92 -3.61
CA ASN A 88 -8.39 1.10 -4.74
C ASN A 88 -7.93 1.93 -5.94
N GLN A 89 -8.59 3.05 -6.23
CA GLN A 89 -8.18 4.00 -7.27
C GLN A 89 -6.80 4.61 -6.96
N PHE A 90 -6.55 4.98 -5.72
CA PHE A 90 -5.27 5.50 -5.28
C PHE A 90 -4.15 4.47 -5.45
N PHE A 91 -4.35 3.23 -5.01
CA PHE A 91 -3.38 2.15 -5.18
C PHE A 91 -3.13 1.86 -6.66
N TYR A 92 -4.19 1.82 -7.47
CA TYR A 92 -4.07 1.65 -8.92
C TYR A 92 -3.22 2.75 -9.55
N GLN A 93 -3.49 4.01 -9.20
CA GLN A 93 -2.70 5.14 -9.68
C GLN A 93 -1.23 5.00 -9.31
N LYS A 94 -0.93 4.66 -8.05
CA LYS A 94 0.46 4.49 -7.58
C LYS A 94 1.19 3.37 -8.32
N ILE A 95 0.55 2.23 -8.52
CA ILE A 95 1.12 1.13 -9.30
C ILE A 95 1.35 1.56 -10.75
N HIS A 96 0.37 2.21 -11.36
CA HIS A 96 0.47 2.68 -12.75
C HIS A 96 1.63 3.67 -12.94
N GLU A 97 1.76 4.64 -12.03
CA GLU A 97 2.87 5.61 -12.03
C GLU A 97 4.23 4.90 -11.93
N LYS A 98 4.37 3.94 -11.00
CA LYS A 98 5.62 3.18 -10.83
C LYS A 98 5.93 2.31 -12.06
N CYS A 99 4.93 1.62 -12.60
CA CYS A 99 5.10 0.84 -13.83
C CYS A 99 5.46 1.73 -15.02
N HIS A 100 4.86 2.91 -15.13
CA HIS A 100 5.18 3.87 -16.20
C HIS A 100 6.64 4.33 -16.08
N LEU A 101 7.09 4.68 -14.88
CA LEU A 101 8.48 5.09 -14.64
C LEU A 101 9.48 3.98 -14.97
N LEU A 102 9.17 2.74 -14.57
CA LEU A 102 10.01 1.57 -14.89
C LEU A 102 10.08 1.31 -16.40
N ASN A 103 8.96 1.47 -17.11
CA ASN A 103 8.92 1.32 -18.56
C ASN A 103 9.59 2.48 -19.31
N ALA A 104 9.52 3.71 -18.77
CA ALA A 104 10.13 4.90 -19.37
C ALA A 104 11.66 4.87 -19.35
N VAL A 105 12.26 4.14 -18.39
CA VAL A 105 13.72 3.89 -18.35
C VAL A 105 14.15 3.00 -19.53
N GLY A 106 13.20 2.39 -20.22
CA GLY A 106 13.38 1.71 -21.51
C GLY A 106 14.19 0.43 -21.43
N ASN A 107 14.75 0.03 -22.59
CA ASN A 107 15.58 -1.18 -22.73
C ASN A 107 16.96 -1.08 -22.05
N GLN A 108 17.19 -0.12 -21.18
CA GLN A 108 18.41 -0.02 -20.39
C GLN A 108 18.30 -0.94 -19.18
N PHE A 109 19.41 -1.56 -18.83
CA PHE A 109 19.53 -2.38 -17.64
C PHE A 109 19.30 -1.51 -16.40
N VAL A 110 18.15 -1.65 -15.75
CA VAL A 110 17.85 -0.97 -14.48
C VAL A 110 18.34 -1.88 -13.36
N SER A 111 19.25 -1.37 -12.54
CA SER A 111 19.72 -2.07 -11.35
C SER A 111 18.61 -2.15 -10.30
N ARG A 112 18.76 -3.07 -9.33
CA ARG A 112 17.84 -3.13 -8.18
C ARG A 112 17.77 -1.82 -7.39
N ASP A 113 18.90 -1.17 -7.23
CA ASP A 113 18.98 0.09 -6.47
C ASP A 113 18.24 1.21 -7.20
N GLU A 114 18.33 1.28 -8.52
CA GLU A 114 17.55 2.21 -9.33
C GLU A 114 16.04 1.90 -9.25
N MET A 115 15.64 0.62 -9.29
CA MET A 115 14.24 0.22 -9.09
C MET A 115 13.73 0.65 -7.70
N ARG A 116 14.52 0.45 -6.64
CA ARG A 116 14.17 0.92 -5.29
C ARG A 116 13.97 2.42 -5.25
N MET A 117 14.86 3.19 -5.85
CA MET A 117 14.74 4.65 -5.91
C MET A 117 13.44 5.07 -6.60
N ILE A 118 13.06 4.42 -7.69
CA ILE A 118 11.79 4.68 -8.40
C ILE A 118 10.60 4.36 -7.51
N LEU A 119 10.62 3.24 -6.78
CA LEU A 119 9.52 2.83 -5.89
C LEU A 119 9.39 3.77 -4.69
N GLN A 120 10.51 4.23 -4.13
CA GLN A 120 10.56 5.08 -2.95
C GLN A 120 10.19 6.55 -3.21
N ASN A 121 10.13 6.96 -4.46
CA ASN A 121 9.71 8.31 -4.82
C ASN A 121 8.19 8.44 -4.63
N GLN A 122 7.78 8.94 -3.46
CA GLN A 122 6.38 9.18 -3.10
C GLN A 122 6.12 10.69 -3.10
N GLU A 123 5.29 11.13 -4.00
CA GLU A 123 4.98 12.56 -4.17
C GLU A 123 3.59 12.95 -3.64
N GLU A 124 2.68 12.00 -3.47
CA GLU A 124 1.29 12.30 -3.12
C GLU A 124 0.76 11.33 -2.06
N SER A 125 0.21 11.89 -0.97
CA SER A 125 -0.49 11.10 0.05
C SER A 125 -1.90 10.68 -0.40
N PHE A 126 -2.53 9.74 0.31
CA PHE A 126 -3.92 9.38 0.05
C PHE A 126 -4.87 10.56 0.32
N GLU A 127 -4.57 11.34 1.34
CA GLU A 127 -5.32 12.54 1.69
C GLU A 127 -5.33 13.56 0.54
N ASP A 128 -4.16 13.83 -0.05
CA ASP A 128 -4.03 14.74 -1.19
C ASP A 128 -4.77 14.21 -2.41
N PHE A 129 -4.62 12.93 -2.70
CA PHE A 129 -5.36 12.26 -3.77
C PHE A 129 -6.87 12.35 -3.57
N PHE A 130 -7.33 12.12 -2.33
CA PHE A 130 -8.75 12.17 -2.01
C PHE A 130 -9.32 13.59 -2.17
N LEU A 131 -8.59 14.61 -1.73
CA LEU A 131 -9.00 16.01 -1.87
C LEU A 131 -9.13 16.43 -3.34
N LYS A 132 -8.26 15.93 -4.21
CA LYS A 132 -8.32 16.19 -5.65
C LYS A 132 -9.45 15.46 -6.37
N ASN A 133 -9.76 14.23 -5.96
CA ASN A 133 -10.63 13.31 -6.69
C ASN A 133 -11.88 12.90 -5.92
N GLY A 134 -12.08 13.42 -4.71
CA GLY A 134 -13.15 13.02 -3.79
C GLY A 134 -14.49 13.71 -4.01
N GLN A 135 -14.56 14.65 -4.91
CA GLN A 135 -15.81 15.34 -5.24
C GLN A 135 -16.62 14.57 -6.26
#